data_5897384e4ed9a333531bbd6fb8fcb055
#
_entry.id   5897384e4ed9a333531bbd6fb8fcb055
#
_cell.length_a   1.000
_cell.length_b   1.000
_cell.length_c   1.000
_cell.angle_alpha   90.00
_cell.angle_beta   90.00
_cell.angle_gamma   90.00
#
_symmetry.space_group_name_H-M   'P 1'
#
loop_
_entity.id
_entity.type
_entity.pdbx_description
1 polymer ?
#
loop_
_entity_poly.entity_id
_entity_poly.type
_entity_poly.pdbx_seq_one_letter_code
_entity_poly.pdbx_strand_id
1 'polypeptide(L)'
;TSDTLRQLREEHPDDELWLLMGTDMFLTLQHWHEPEKILSLAGIAAFGRTEADTEELFSVQRDYLYRTYPQAQIFTMTIPGVMDISSTELREQLAQKGGSKWLAPAVYGYILREHLYQTHVDLRHLPLSQLRPVALSYLKYKRIPHVLGTEQEAIRLAERYGADVQKARVAALLHDCTKKLNMEEQLALCKRYGIELDELEKEALKLLHAKTGAAIARDVFGVDEEIYQAIWWHTTGHAGMTALEKVMYLADYIEPSRDFPGVEELRHVCYEDLDKGLLMGLEMTIQEMTAMGNPVHRATIEARDALKG
;
A
#
# COMPACT_ATOMS: atom_id res chain seq x y z
N THR A 1 26.80 3.14 -16.72
CA THR A 1 26.59 4.35 -15.89
C THR A 1 26.82 5.62 -16.68
N SER A 2 27.95 5.79 -17.39
CA SER A 2 28.24 7.00 -18.17
C SER A 2 27.17 7.29 -19.24
N ASP A 3 26.72 6.25 -19.99
CA ASP A 3 25.68 6.38 -20.99
C ASP A 3 24.31 6.73 -20.38
N THR A 4 23.96 6.11 -19.25
CA THR A 4 22.73 6.42 -18.52
C THR A 4 22.69 7.86 -18.03
N LEU A 5 23.80 8.34 -17.45
CA LEU A 5 23.92 9.73 -16.99
C LEU A 5 23.85 10.74 -18.15
N ARG A 6 24.42 10.40 -19.31
CA ARG A 6 24.31 11.23 -20.50
C ARG A 6 22.86 11.35 -20.98
N GLN A 7 22.17 10.22 -21.08
CA GLN A 7 20.76 10.21 -21.47
C GLN A 7 19.89 11.00 -20.47
N LEU A 8 20.09 10.80 -19.16
CA LEU A 8 19.36 11.55 -18.15
C LEU A 8 19.64 13.06 -18.23
N ARG A 9 20.88 13.46 -18.54
CA ARG A 9 21.22 14.87 -18.72
C ARG A 9 20.55 15.48 -19.96
N GLU A 10 20.38 14.70 -21.03
CA GLU A 10 19.67 15.14 -22.24
C GLU A 10 18.15 15.27 -21.98
N GLU A 11 17.57 14.34 -21.23
CA GLU A 11 16.15 14.36 -20.88
C GLU A 11 15.82 15.42 -19.81
N HIS A 12 16.77 15.74 -18.92
CA HIS A 12 16.65 16.66 -17.79
C HIS A 12 17.80 17.66 -17.74
N PRO A 13 17.90 18.59 -18.69
CA PRO A 13 19.07 19.48 -18.83
C PRO A 13 19.27 20.44 -17.65
N ASP A 14 18.16 20.82 -16.98
CA ASP A 14 18.16 21.78 -15.87
C ASP A 14 18.29 21.11 -14.49
N ASP A 15 18.23 19.78 -14.41
CA ASP A 15 18.27 19.06 -13.15
C ASP A 15 19.70 18.79 -12.68
N GLU A 16 19.94 18.84 -11.39
CA GLU A 16 21.20 18.41 -10.78
C GLU A 16 21.16 16.90 -10.53
N LEU A 17 22.06 16.15 -11.19
CA LEU A 17 22.13 14.70 -11.07
C LEU A 17 23.10 14.31 -9.96
N TRP A 18 22.69 13.36 -9.11
CA TRP A 18 23.53 12.75 -8.08
C TRP A 18 23.52 11.23 -8.19
N LEU A 19 24.71 10.62 -8.23
CA LEU A 19 24.87 9.17 -8.22
C LEU A 19 25.13 8.70 -6.78
N LEU A 20 24.18 7.95 -6.23
CA LEU A 20 24.28 7.36 -4.91
C LEU A 20 25.03 6.03 -4.98
N MET A 21 26.00 5.82 -4.09
CA MET A 21 26.78 4.58 -4.06
C MET A 21 27.29 4.21 -2.67
N GLY A 22 27.46 2.92 -2.44
CA GLY A 22 28.10 2.42 -1.21
C GLY A 22 29.62 2.50 -1.27
N THR A 23 30.26 2.22 -0.14
CA THR A 23 31.72 2.30 0.05
C THR A 23 32.50 1.53 -1.00
N ASP A 24 32.15 0.30 -1.27
CA ASP A 24 32.82 -0.58 -2.24
C ASP A 24 32.87 0.01 -3.66
N MET A 25 31.77 0.60 -4.08
CA MET A 25 31.66 1.27 -5.38
C MET A 25 32.46 2.60 -5.41
N PHE A 26 32.39 3.37 -4.32
CA PHE A 26 33.10 4.63 -4.21
C PHE A 26 34.62 4.44 -4.23
N LEU A 27 35.15 3.45 -3.50
CA LEU A 27 36.57 3.15 -3.44
C LEU A 27 37.16 2.63 -4.78
N THR A 28 36.30 2.17 -5.68
CA THR A 28 36.71 1.64 -7.00
C THR A 28 36.31 2.54 -8.17
N LEU A 29 35.72 3.70 -7.92
CA LEU A 29 35.14 4.58 -8.95
C LEU A 29 36.14 4.98 -10.05
N GLN A 30 37.42 5.18 -9.70
CA GLN A 30 38.50 5.50 -10.65
C GLN A 30 38.75 4.37 -11.67
N HIS A 31 38.32 3.16 -11.41
CA HIS A 31 38.45 2.00 -12.30
C HIS A 31 37.19 1.74 -13.16
N TRP A 32 36.16 2.55 -13.03
CA TRP A 32 34.97 2.42 -13.81
C TRP A 32 35.18 2.83 -15.27
N HIS A 33 34.27 2.45 -16.13
CA HIS A 33 34.26 2.89 -17.51
C HIS A 33 33.97 4.41 -17.59
N GLU A 34 34.88 5.19 -18.15
CA GLU A 34 34.78 6.63 -18.33
C GLU A 34 34.53 7.45 -17.02
N PRO A 35 35.34 7.29 -15.97
CA PRO A 35 35.09 7.92 -14.67
C PRO A 35 35.05 9.45 -14.75
N GLU A 36 35.84 10.05 -15.62
CA GLU A 36 35.85 11.50 -15.88
C GLU A 36 34.49 11.99 -16.37
N LYS A 37 33.84 11.24 -17.29
CA LYS A 37 32.49 11.58 -17.77
C LYS A 37 31.45 11.44 -16.66
N ILE A 38 31.53 10.40 -15.87
CA ILE A 38 30.62 10.20 -14.73
C ILE A 38 30.72 11.40 -13.80
N LEU A 39 31.94 11.79 -13.40
CA LEU A 39 32.18 12.88 -12.45
C LEU A 39 31.89 14.28 -13.04
N SER A 40 31.82 14.42 -14.36
CA SER A 40 31.40 15.66 -15.03
C SER A 40 29.86 15.77 -15.17
N LEU A 41 29.16 14.65 -15.23
CA LEU A 41 27.72 14.62 -15.46
C LEU A 41 26.88 14.59 -14.16
N ALA A 42 27.45 14.05 -13.06
CA ALA A 42 26.74 13.92 -11.81
C ALA A 42 27.66 14.12 -10.60
N GLY A 43 27.12 14.68 -9.52
CA GLY A 43 27.72 14.60 -8.20
C GLY A 43 27.70 13.16 -7.68
N ILE A 44 28.65 12.83 -6.80
CA ILE A 44 28.72 11.53 -6.13
C ILE A 44 28.26 11.68 -4.68
N ALA A 45 27.29 10.90 -4.26
CA ALA A 45 26.89 10.76 -2.86
C ALA A 45 27.25 9.35 -2.37
N ALA A 46 28.37 9.24 -1.65
CA ALA A 46 28.86 7.98 -1.12
C ALA A 46 28.47 7.82 0.35
N PHE A 47 27.98 6.63 0.71
CA PHE A 47 27.57 6.32 2.08
C PHE A 47 28.21 5.03 2.60
N GLY A 48 28.57 5.05 3.90
CA GLY A 48 29.07 3.89 4.60
C GLY A 48 28.01 2.79 4.76
N ARG A 49 28.44 1.53 4.63
CA ARG A 49 27.58 0.34 4.79
C ARG A 49 27.85 -0.41 6.07
N THR A 50 29.01 -0.21 6.67
CA THR A 50 29.45 -0.88 7.90
C THR A 50 30.09 0.11 8.86
N GLU A 51 30.29 -0.27 10.10
CA GLU A 51 31.03 0.54 11.09
C GLU A 51 32.52 0.72 10.71
N ALA A 52 33.05 -0.14 9.84
CA ALA A 52 34.41 -0.04 9.32
C ALA A 52 34.56 1.04 8.22
N ASP A 53 33.45 1.54 7.68
CA ASP A 53 33.43 2.59 6.67
C ASP A 53 33.56 3.96 7.32
N THR A 54 34.78 4.29 7.71
CA THR A 54 35.09 5.52 8.45
C THR A 54 35.25 6.74 7.55
N GLU A 55 35.13 7.95 8.11
CA GLU A 55 35.37 9.19 7.39
C GLU A 55 36.82 9.30 6.87
N GLU A 56 37.80 8.71 7.58
CA GLU A 56 39.17 8.64 7.11
C GLU A 56 39.30 7.86 5.79
N LEU A 57 38.59 6.71 5.68
CA LEU A 57 38.57 5.93 4.46
C LEU A 57 37.98 6.73 3.28
N PHE A 58 36.88 7.41 3.51
CA PHE A 58 36.25 8.27 2.50
C PHE A 58 37.14 9.47 2.13
N SER A 59 37.79 10.10 3.10
CA SER A 59 38.63 11.28 2.84
C SER A 59 39.81 10.94 1.94
N VAL A 60 40.48 9.81 2.13
CA VAL A 60 41.59 9.37 1.27
C VAL A 60 41.14 9.21 -0.18
N GLN A 61 40.01 8.54 -0.40
CA GLN A 61 39.49 8.37 -1.77
C GLN A 61 39.01 9.69 -2.37
N ARG A 62 38.33 10.52 -1.60
CA ARG A 62 37.85 11.83 -2.01
C ARG A 62 38.99 12.73 -2.42
N ASP A 63 40.08 12.78 -1.65
CA ASP A 63 41.26 13.55 -1.95
C ASP A 63 41.99 13.08 -3.24
N TYR A 64 42.00 11.75 -3.44
CA TYR A 64 42.53 11.18 -4.69
C TYR A 64 41.66 11.62 -5.88
N LEU A 65 40.36 11.53 -5.80
CA LEU A 65 39.44 11.90 -6.86
C LEU A 65 39.51 13.41 -7.17
N TYR A 66 39.59 14.28 -6.17
CA TYR A 66 39.75 15.73 -6.39
C TYR A 66 41.06 16.11 -7.06
N ARG A 67 42.17 15.41 -6.76
CA ARG A 67 43.45 15.64 -7.44
C ARG A 67 43.39 15.22 -8.90
N THR A 68 42.67 14.15 -9.20
CA THR A 68 42.59 13.60 -10.57
C THR A 68 41.50 14.28 -11.39
N TYR A 69 40.38 14.65 -10.74
CA TYR A 69 39.18 15.22 -11.34
C TYR A 69 38.73 16.46 -10.54
N PRO A 70 39.38 17.63 -10.70
CA PRO A 70 39.14 18.81 -9.86
C PRO A 70 37.69 19.34 -9.91
N GLN A 71 36.96 19.04 -10.98
CA GLN A 71 35.54 19.44 -11.16
C GLN A 71 34.55 18.55 -10.44
N ALA A 72 35.00 17.41 -9.88
CA ALA A 72 34.10 16.46 -9.23
C ALA A 72 33.35 17.10 -8.05
N GLN A 73 32.09 16.78 -7.91
CA GLN A 73 31.28 17.08 -6.72
C GLN A 73 31.09 15.80 -5.91
N ILE A 74 31.64 15.75 -4.71
CA ILE A 74 31.64 14.53 -3.89
C ILE A 74 31.13 14.85 -2.49
N PHE A 75 30.06 14.20 -2.12
CA PHE A 75 29.50 14.19 -0.77
C PHE A 75 29.69 12.79 -0.15
N THR A 76 30.23 12.72 1.06
CA THR A 76 30.40 11.47 1.79
C THR A 76 29.64 11.52 3.10
N MET A 77 29.04 10.40 3.50
CA MET A 77 28.23 10.32 4.70
C MET A 77 28.42 8.95 5.39
N THR A 78 28.70 8.99 6.67
CA THR A 78 28.62 7.81 7.53
C THR A 78 27.25 7.80 8.20
N ILE A 79 26.46 6.75 7.97
CA ILE A 79 25.11 6.65 8.51
C ILE A 79 25.13 5.65 9.67
N PRO A 80 24.84 6.05 10.93
CA PRO A 80 24.70 5.09 12.00
C PRO A 80 23.48 4.18 11.76
N GLY A 81 23.64 2.87 11.98
CA GLY A 81 22.56 1.90 11.86
C GLY A 81 22.25 1.45 10.44
N VAL A 82 23.23 1.47 9.55
CA VAL A 82 23.10 0.90 8.19
C VAL A 82 22.76 -0.60 8.29
N MET A 83 21.81 -1.03 7.47
CA MET A 83 21.48 -2.46 7.34
C MET A 83 22.61 -3.19 6.59
N ASP A 84 23.35 -4.01 7.33
CA ASP A 84 24.44 -4.82 6.77
C ASP A 84 23.86 -6.06 6.08
N ILE A 85 23.39 -5.87 4.84
CA ILE A 85 22.92 -6.94 3.97
C ILE A 85 23.20 -6.60 2.50
N SER A 86 23.75 -7.55 1.77
CA SER A 86 23.92 -7.44 0.33
C SER A 86 22.64 -7.81 -0.42
N SER A 87 22.48 -7.31 -1.65
CA SER A 87 21.36 -7.71 -2.51
C SER A 87 21.35 -9.21 -2.84
N THR A 88 22.52 -9.84 -2.94
CA THR A 88 22.66 -11.29 -3.18
C THR A 88 22.15 -12.08 -1.96
N GLU A 89 22.64 -11.74 -0.78
CA GLU A 89 22.22 -12.36 0.48
C GLU A 89 20.73 -12.19 0.74
N LEU A 90 20.19 -10.98 0.49
CA LEU A 90 18.75 -10.76 0.64
C LEU A 90 17.92 -11.65 -0.30
N ARG A 91 18.33 -11.82 -1.57
CA ARG A 91 17.63 -12.70 -2.51
C ARG A 91 17.71 -14.17 -2.08
N GLU A 92 18.85 -14.62 -1.54
CA GLU A 92 19.00 -15.95 -1.00
C GLU A 92 18.09 -16.19 0.22
N GLN A 93 18.03 -15.20 1.14
CA GLN A 93 17.11 -15.27 2.28
C GLN A 93 15.64 -15.31 1.83
N LEU A 94 15.25 -14.52 0.83
CA LEU A 94 13.90 -14.51 0.27
C LEU A 94 13.51 -15.87 -0.32
N ALA A 95 14.41 -16.51 -1.08
CA ALA A 95 14.20 -17.86 -1.63
C ALA A 95 13.98 -18.90 -0.52
N GLN A 96 14.56 -18.70 0.67
CA GLN A 96 14.42 -19.54 1.87
C GLN A 96 13.28 -19.08 2.80
N LYS A 97 12.34 -18.26 2.31
CA LYS A 97 11.19 -17.70 3.07
C LYS A 97 11.58 -16.78 4.23
N GLY A 98 12.80 -16.22 4.22
CA GLY A 98 13.31 -15.23 5.15
C GLY A 98 13.34 -13.81 4.55
N GLY A 99 14.17 -12.92 5.13
CA GLY A 99 14.49 -11.61 4.55
C GLY A 99 13.45 -10.50 4.72
N SER A 100 12.24 -10.80 5.20
CA SER A 100 11.15 -9.82 5.35
C SER A 100 11.52 -8.62 6.23
N LYS A 101 12.36 -8.82 7.24
CA LYS A 101 12.81 -7.77 8.17
C LYS A 101 13.62 -6.65 7.51
N TRP A 102 14.18 -6.91 6.34
CA TRP A 102 15.02 -5.97 5.59
C TRP A 102 14.24 -5.12 4.59
N LEU A 103 12.94 -5.36 4.45
CA LEU A 103 12.11 -4.76 3.42
C LEU A 103 10.91 -4.02 4.03
N ALA A 104 10.52 -2.93 3.41
CA ALA A 104 9.22 -2.34 3.71
C ALA A 104 8.11 -3.38 3.42
N PRO A 105 7.08 -3.50 4.28
CA PRO A 105 6.07 -4.55 4.15
C PRO A 105 5.45 -4.66 2.75
N ALA A 106 5.10 -3.53 2.12
CA ALA A 106 4.51 -3.53 0.78
C ALA A 106 5.48 -4.02 -0.31
N VAL A 107 6.79 -3.79 -0.15
CA VAL A 107 7.83 -4.31 -1.07
C VAL A 107 7.96 -5.82 -0.91
N TYR A 108 8.02 -6.31 0.33
CA TYR A 108 8.02 -7.75 0.59
C TYR A 108 6.76 -8.42 0.04
N GLY A 109 5.59 -7.82 0.27
CA GLY A 109 4.32 -8.31 -0.28
C GLY A 109 4.30 -8.34 -1.81
N TYR A 110 4.87 -7.33 -2.48
CA TYR A 110 5.02 -7.33 -3.93
C TYR A 110 5.89 -8.48 -4.43
N ILE A 111 7.01 -8.74 -3.77
CA ILE A 111 7.92 -9.85 -4.09
C ILE A 111 7.19 -11.19 -3.98
N LEU A 112 6.40 -11.41 -2.92
CA LEU A 112 5.62 -12.62 -2.74
C LEU A 112 4.54 -12.78 -3.82
N ARG A 113 3.80 -11.70 -4.10
CA ARG A 113 2.72 -11.67 -5.08
C ARG A 113 3.18 -11.98 -6.50
N GLU A 114 4.33 -11.39 -6.90
CA GLU A 114 4.91 -11.57 -8.24
C GLU A 114 5.89 -12.76 -8.32
N HIS A 115 5.99 -13.56 -7.26
CA HIS A 115 6.90 -14.71 -7.18
C HIS A 115 8.35 -14.38 -7.56
N LEU A 116 8.82 -13.16 -7.19
CA LEU A 116 10.18 -12.74 -7.50
C LEU A 116 11.20 -13.46 -6.62
N TYR A 117 12.45 -13.55 -7.10
CA TYR A 117 13.58 -14.12 -6.35
C TYR A 117 13.34 -15.54 -5.83
N GLN A 118 12.67 -16.38 -6.64
CA GLN A 118 12.33 -17.77 -6.32
C GLN A 118 11.42 -17.93 -5.10
N THR A 119 10.64 -16.89 -4.75
CA THR A 119 9.61 -17.01 -3.73
C THR A 119 8.43 -17.79 -4.31
N HIS A 120 8.02 -18.85 -3.60
CA HIS A 120 6.87 -19.68 -3.97
C HIS A 120 5.89 -19.69 -2.80
N VAL A 121 4.81 -18.95 -2.94
CA VAL A 121 3.73 -18.88 -1.96
C VAL A 121 2.39 -19.16 -2.61
N ASP A 122 1.53 -19.89 -1.92
CA ASP A 122 0.15 -20.03 -2.32
C ASP A 122 -0.64 -18.87 -1.73
N LEU A 123 -1.09 -17.94 -2.61
CA LEU A 123 -1.84 -16.76 -2.19
C LEU A 123 -3.20 -17.10 -1.57
N ARG A 124 -3.74 -18.30 -1.84
CA ARG A 124 -5.03 -18.75 -1.26
C ARG A 124 -4.93 -19.15 0.21
N HIS A 125 -3.73 -19.46 0.69
CA HIS A 125 -3.52 -19.98 2.05
C HIS A 125 -2.40 -19.22 2.78
N LEU A 126 -2.35 -17.90 2.60
CA LEU A 126 -1.34 -17.08 3.27
C LEU A 126 -1.59 -16.99 4.77
N PRO A 127 -0.57 -17.25 5.61
CA PRO A 127 -0.64 -16.82 7.00
C PRO A 127 -0.72 -15.30 7.08
N LEU A 128 -1.31 -14.77 8.16
CA LEU A 128 -1.50 -13.32 8.33
C LEU A 128 -0.21 -12.50 8.18
N SER A 129 0.93 -13.07 8.61
CA SER A 129 2.26 -12.45 8.48
C SER A 129 2.68 -12.20 7.02
N GLN A 130 2.13 -12.95 6.07
CA GLN A 130 2.35 -12.79 4.63
C GLN A 130 1.14 -12.12 3.95
N LEU A 131 -0.09 -12.40 4.38
CA LEU A 131 -1.29 -11.76 3.84
C LEU A 131 -1.24 -10.24 3.97
N ARG A 132 -0.88 -9.72 5.17
CA ARG A 132 -0.80 -8.27 5.38
C ARG A 132 0.18 -7.59 4.41
N PRO A 133 1.47 -7.98 4.31
CA PRO A 133 2.37 -7.39 3.31
C PRO A 133 1.84 -7.50 1.87
N VAL A 134 1.27 -8.65 1.49
CA VAL A 134 0.73 -8.85 0.14
C VAL A 134 -0.46 -7.91 -0.12
N ALA A 135 -1.40 -7.79 0.82
CA ALA A 135 -2.53 -6.85 0.72
C ALA A 135 -2.03 -5.40 0.55
N LEU A 136 -1.04 -4.97 1.36
CA LEU A 136 -0.45 -3.63 1.26
C LEU A 136 0.22 -3.37 -0.10
N SER A 137 0.72 -4.38 -0.79
CA SER A 137 1.33 -4.25 -2.11
C SER A 137 0.35 -3.87 -3.23
N TYR A 138 -0.94 -4.07 -3.01
CA TYR A 138 -1.99 -3.64 -3.94
C TYR A 138 -2.33 -2.15 -3.84
N LEU A 139 -1.88 -1.47 -2.77
CA LEU A 139 -2.28 -0.09 -2.46
C LEU A 139 -1.32 0.96 -3.04
N LYS A 140 -1.81 2.19 -3.21
CA LYS A 140 -0.94 3.37 -3.28
C LYS A 140 -0.38 3.64 -1.88
N TYR A 141 0.88 4.05 -1.77
CA TYR A 141 1.56 4.26 -0.49
C TYR A 141 0.75 5.08 0.52
N LYS A 142 0.15 6.19 0.07
CA LYS A 142 -0.68 7.07 0.90
C LYS A 142 -1.94 6.40 1.47
N ARG A 143 -2.36 5.25 0.93
CA ARG A 143 -3.53 4.50 1.40
C ARG A 143 -3.19 3.46 2.48
N ILE A 144 -1.92 3.15 2.68
CA ILE A 144 -1.47 2.15 3.66
C ILE A 144 -1.92 2.49 5.09
N PRO A 145 -1.73 3.73 5.61
CA PRO A 145 -2.18 4.07 6.97
C PRO A 145 -3.67 3.85 7.19
N HIS A 146 -4.50 4.21 6.20
CA HIS A 146 -5.94 3.99 6.24
C HIS A 146 -6.29 2.50 6.36
N VAL A 147 -5.74 1.62 5.51
CA VAL A 147 -6.06 0.18 5.55
C VAL A 147 -5.60 -0.46 6.86
N LEU A 148 -4.46 -0.04 7.40
CA LEU A 148 -4.01 -0.50 8.72
C LEU A 148 -4.89 0.04 9.85
N GLY A 149 -5.38 1.27 9.75
CA GLY A 149 -6.36 1.84 10.68
C GLY A 149 -7.69 1.10 10.61
N THR A 150 -8.18 0.82 9.41
CA THR A 150 -9.41 0.03 9.18
C THR A 150 -9.27 -1.38 9.76
N GLU A 151 -8.10 -2.04 9.60
CA GLU A 151 -7.84 -3.35 10.21
C GLU A 151 -7.96 -3.30 11.73
N GLN A 152 -7.34 -2.30 12.37
CA GLN A 152 -7.39 -2.14 13.83
C GLN A 152 -8.81 -1.89 14.32
N GLU A 153 -9.56 -1.04 13.63
CA GLU A 153 -10.92 -0.69 13.99
C GLU A 153 -11.90 -1.86 13.77
N ALA A 154 -11.75 -2.60 12.67
CA ALA A 154 -12.53 -3.80 12.40
C ALA A 154 -12.33 -4.87 13.50
N ILE A 155 -11.11 -5.06 13.99
CA ILE A 155 -10.80 -5.96 15.10
C ILE A 155 -11.56 -5.52 16.37
N ARG A 156 -11.47 -4.23 16.74
CA ARG A 156 -12.12 -3.70 17.95
C ARG A 156 -13.63 -3.83 17.92
N LEU A 157 -14.24 -3.48 16.78
CA LEU A 157 -15.68 -3.61 16.59
C LEU A 157 -16.11 -5.09 16.58
N ALA A 158 -15.34 -5.98 15.92
CA ALA A 158 -15.63 -7.42 15.91
C ALA A 158 -15.59 -8.03 17.31
N GLU A 159 -14.55 -7.71 18.11
CA GLU A 159 -14.46 -8.15 19.52
C GLU A 159 -15.65 -7.66 20.35
N ARG A 160 -16.07 -6.40 20.17
CA ARG A 160 -17.16 -5.81 20.93
C ARG A 160 -18.52 -6.43 20.60
N TYR A 161 -18.76 -6.72 19.33
CA TYR A 161 -20.08 -7.17 18.85
C TYR A 161 -20.15 -8.65 18.51
N GLY A 162 -19.12 -9.43 18.83
CA GLY A 162 -19.11 -10.89 18.67
C GLY A 162 -19.04 -11.35 17.21
N ALA A 163 -18.54 -10.51 16.29
CA ALA A 163 -18.20 -10.94 14.94
C ALA A 163 -16.85 -11.68 14.92
N ASP A 164 -16.62 -12.48 13.88
CA ASP A 164 -15.33 -13.18 13.72
C ASP A 164 -14.19 -12.20 13.48
N VAL A 165 -13.31 -12.08 14.48
CA VAL A 165 -12.15 -11.15 14.47
C VAL A 165 -11.18 -11.45 13.32
N GLN A 166 -10.97 -12.73 12.98
CA GLN A 166 -10.04 -13.08 11.90
C GLN A 166 -10.65 -12.74 10.53
N LYS A 167 -11.94 -12.99 10.34
CA LYS A 167 -12.67 -12.59 9.14
C LYS A 167 -12.71 -11.07 8.99
N ALA A 168 -12.99 -10.32 10.06
CA ALA A 168 -12.98 -8.86 10.06
C ALA A 168 -11.60 -8.30 9.66
N ARG A 169 -10.53 -8.87 10.21
CA ARG A 169 -9.14 -8.52 9.85
C ARG A 169 -8.83 -8.76 8.38
N VAL A 170 -9.19 -9.94 7.85
CA VAL A 170 -8.93 -10.27 6.45
C VAL A 170 -9.75 -9.38 5.52
N ALA A 171 -11.02 -9.14 5.82
CA ALA A 171 -11.87 -8.22 5.06
C ALA A 171 -11.28 -6.81 5.03
N ALA A 172 -10.86 -6.28 6.18
CA ALA A 172 -10.26 -4.95 6.28
C ALA A 172 -8.94 -4.83 5.51
N LEU A 173 -8.08 -5.85 5.51
CA LEU A 173 -6.84 -5.83 4.73
C LEU A 173 -7.08 -5.84 3.22
N LEU A 174 -8.14 -6.48 2.74
CA LEU A 174 -8.40 -6.71 1.32
C LEU A 174 -9.43 -5.76 0.70
N HIS A 175 -10.23 -5.02 1.51
CA HIS A 175 -11.37 -4.23 1.00
C HIS A 175 -11.00 -3.23 -0.11
N ASP A 176 -9.83 -2.66 -0.04
CA ASP A 176 -9.35 -1.62 -0.95
C ASP A 176 -8.31 -2.14 -1.97
N CYS A 177 -8.12 -3.45 -2.14
CA CYS A 177 -7.05 -4.01 -2.98
C CYS A 177 -7.15 -3.59 -4.46
N THR A 178 -8.32 -3.18 -4.96
CA THR A 178 -8.53 -2.67 -6.31
C THR A 178 -8.72 -1.15 -6.38
N LYS A 179 -8.68 -0.43 -5.25
CA LYS A 179 -8.94 1.02 -5.17
C LYS A 179 -8.02 1.90 -6.02
N LYS A 180 -6.82 1.43 -6.35
CA LYS A 180 -5.88 2.17 -7.19
C LYS A 180 -6.20 2.12 -8.68
N LEU A 181 -7.06 1.18 -9.10
CA LEU A 181 -7.39 0.94 -10.51
C LEU A 181 -8.26 2.08 -11.07
N ASN A 182 -8.06 2.39 -12.33
CA ASN A 182 -8.90 3.35 -13.06
C ASN A 182 -10.22 2.71 -13.53
N MET A 183 -11.10 3.48 -14.18
CA MET A 183 -12.41 3.02 -14.64
C MET A 183 -12.31 1.85 -15.62
N GLU A 184 -11.42 1.92 -16.60
CA GLU A 184 -11.23 0.88 -17.61
C GLU A 184 -10.77 -0.44 -16.97
N GLU A 185 -9.80 -0.39 -16.07
CA GLU A 185 -9.30 -1.54 -15.32
C GLU A 185 -10.39 -2.16 -14.43
N GLN A 186 -11.20 -1.33 -13.76
CA GLN A 186 -12.34 -1.78 -12.94
C GLN A 186 -13.41 -2.47 -13.78
N LEU A 187 -13.80 -1.88 -14.91
CA LEU A 187 -14.78 -2.48 -15.83
C LEU A 187 -14.28 -3.78 -16.46
N ALA A 188 -12.98 -3.86 -16.76
CA ALA A 188 -12.35 -5.10 -17.23
C ALA A 188 -12.45 -6.23 -16.19
N LEU A 189 -12.23 -5.91 -14.90
CA LEU A 189 -12.43 -6.86 -13.82
C LEU A 189 -13.89 -7.26 -13.66
N CYS A 190 -14.82 -6.31 -13.71
CA CYS A 190 -16.26 -6.61 -13.68
C CYS A 190 -16.64 -7.60 -14.79
N LYS A 191 -16.18 -7.35 -16.02
CA LYS A 191 -16.40 -8.28 -17.14
C LYS A 191 -15.77 -9.65 -16.89
N ARG A 192 -14.53 -9.69 -16.40
CA ARG A 192 -13.80 -10.94 -16.10
C ARG A 192 -14.54 -11.81 -15.10
N TYR A 193 -15.11 -11.20 -14.06
CA TYR A 193 -15.78 -11.90 -12.96
C TYR A 193 -17.30 -12.01 -13.12
N GLY A 194 -17.85 -11.56 -14.26
CA GLY A 194 -19.31 -11.62 -14.49
C GLY A 194 -20.11 -10.75 -13.53
N ILE A 195 -19.53 -9.62 -13.06
CA ILE A 195 -20.19 -8.69 -12.13
C ILE A 195 -21.17 -7.84 -12.93
N GLU A 196 -22.45 -7.98 -12.60
CA GLU A 196 -23.49 -7.13 -13.16
C GLU A 196 -23.48 -5.76 -12.47
N LEU A 197 -23.55 -4.70 -13.28
CA LEU A 197 -23.54 -3.31 -12.84
C LEU A 197 -24.86 -2.64 -13.23
N ASP A 198 -25.41 -1.87 -12.30
CA ASP A 198 -26.50 -0.95 -12.62
C ASP A 198 -25.99 0.32 -13.36
N GLU A 199 -26.90 1.21 -13.77
CA GLU A 199 -26.54 2.40 -14.55
C GLU A 199 -25.67 3.38 -13.73
N LEU A 200 -25.90 3.50 -12.42
CA LEU A 200 -25.08 4.35 -11.57
C LEU A 200 -23.67 3.79 -11.41
N GLU A 201 -23.54 2.49 -11.20
CA GLU A 201 -22.25 1.82 -11.00
C GLU A 201 -21.35 1.89 -12.23
N LYS A 202 -21.93 1.88 -13.44
CA LYS A 202 -21.16 2.01 -14.70
C LYS A 202 -20.40 3.34 -14.81
N GLU A 203 -20.84 4.37 -14.08
CA GLU A 203 -20.25 5.71 -14.09
C GLU A 203 -19.55 6.07 -12.78
N ALA A 204 -19.78 5.30 -11.70
CA ALA A 204 -19.32 5.60 -10.36
C ALA A 204 -18.09 4.76 -9.95
N LEU A 205 -16.91 5.16 -10.42
CA LEU A 205 -15.64 4.48 -10.10
C LEU A 205 -15.48 4.14 -8.61
N LYS A 206 -15.96 5.01 -7.72
CA LYS A 206 -15.85 4.82 -6.27
C LYS A 206 -16.65 3.61 -5.74
N LEU A 207 -17.66 3.13 -6.46
CA LEU A 207 -18.47 1.97 -6.08
C LEU A 207 -17.84 0.66 -6.54
N LEU A 208 -17.18 0.67 -7.71
CA LEU A 208 -16.69 -0.56 -8.35
C LEU A 208 -15.63 -1.30 -7.54
N HIS A 209 -14.79 -0.57 -6.80
CA HIS A 209 -13.68 -1.21 -6.07
C HIS A 209 -14.15 -2.19 -4.99
N ALA A 210 -15.33 -2.01 -4.41
CA ALA A 210 -15.88 -2.94 -3.44
C ALA A 210 -16.20 -4.30 -4.09
N LYS A 211 -16.90 -4.29 -5.22
CA LYS A 211 -17.27 -5.49 -5.99
C LYS A 211 -16.04 -6.20 -6.58
N THR A 212 -15.16 -5.45 -7.24
CA THR A 212 -13.94 -6.01 -7.83
C THR A 212 -12.93 -6.45 -6.77
N GLY A 213 -12.85 -5.74 -5.65
CA GLY A 213 -12.03 -6.13 -4.49
C GLY A 213 -12.51 -7.43 -3.87
N ALA A 214 -13.82 -7.60 -3.68
CA ALA A 214 -14.41 -8.85 -3.22
C ALA A 214 -14.12 -10.01 -4.18
N ALA A 215 -14.24 -9.77 -5.50
CA ALA A 215 -13.96 -10.79 -6.51
C ALA A 215 -12.48 -11.21 -6.49
N ILE A 216 -11.54 -10.26 -6.39
CA ILE A 216 -10.11 -10.55 -6.23
C ILE A 216 -9.85 -11.28 -4.90
N ALA A 217 -10.48 -10.87 -3.79
CA ALA A 217 -10.32 -11.53 -2.50
C ALA A 217 -10.73 -13.02 -2.58
N ARG A 218 -11.81 -13.33 -3.26
CA ARG A 218 -12.26 -14.71 -3.46
C ARG A 218 -11.39 -15.51 -4.44
N ASP A 219 -11.09 -14.95 -5.60
CA ASP A 219 -10.35 -15.64 -6.66
C ASP A 219 -8.88 -15.86 -6.31
N VAL A 220 -8.20 -14.82 -5.85
CA VAL A 220 -6.76 -14.81 -5.59
C VAL A 220 -6.45 -15.31 -4.17
N PHE A 221 -7.19 -14.86 -3.17
CA PHE A 221 -6.88 -15.15 -1.76
C PHE A 221 -7.74 -16.28 -1.18
N GLY A 222 -8.74 -16.76 -1.91
CA GLY A 222 -9.56 -17.88 -1.46
C GLY A 222 -10.43 -17.59 -0.25
N VAL A 223 -10.81 -16.31 -0.03
CA VAL A 223 -11.67 -15.95 1.11
C VAL A 223 -13.04 -16.62 1.02
N ASP A 224 -13.64 -16.88 2.17
CA ASP A 224 -15.00 -17.43 2.25
C ASP A 224 -16.08 -16.39 1.90
N GLU A 225 -17.33 -16.86 1.84
CA GLU A 225 -18.46 -16.04 1.43
C GLU A 225 -18.72 -14.88 2.41
N GLU A 226 -18.53 -15.05 3.70
CA GLU A 226 -18.76 -13.99 4.68
C GLU A 226 -17.77 -12.83 4.50
N ILE A 227 -16.49 -13.14 4.29
CA ILE A 227 -15.47 -12.13 4.00
C ILE A 227 -15.76 -11.46 2.65
N TYR A 228 -16.13 -12.25 1.65
CA TYR A 228 -16.50 -11.74 0.33
C TYR A 228 -17.65 -10.73 0.43
N GLN A 229 -18.73 -11.06 1.12
CA GLN A 229 -19.88 -10.17 1.29
C GLN A 229 -19.51 -8.92 2.09
N ALA A 230 -18.71 -9.04 3.14
CA ALA A 230 -18.24 -7.89 3.91
C ALA A 230 -17.45 -6.89 3.05
N ILE A 231 -16.60 -7.39 2.14
CA ILE A 231 -15.87 -6.54 1.17
C ILE A 231 -16.84 -5.99 0.11
N TRP A 232 -17.76 -6.81 -0.40
CA TRP A 232 -18.68 -6.40 -1.47
C TRP A 232 -19.55 -5.21 -1.07
N TRP A 233 -20.03 -5.19 0.18
CA TRP A 233 -20.98 -4.22 0.66
C TRP A 233 -20.38 -3.06 1.47
N HIS A 234 -19.06 -3.00 1.62
CA HIS A 234 -18.44 -2.00 2.50
C HIS A 234 -18.63 -0.54 2.05
N THR A 235 -19.02 -0.28 0.80
CA THR A 235 -19.25 1.09 0.31
C THR A 235 -20.71 1.52 0.34
N THR A 236 -21.62 0.61 0.09
CA THR A 236 -23.05 0.92 -0.05
C THR A 236 -23.89 0.43 1.11
N GLY A 237 -23.46 -0.63 1.78
CA GLY A 237 -24.33 -1.41 2.62
C GLY A 237 -25.43 -2.13 1.82
N HIS A 238 -26.29 -2.84 2.48
CA HIS A 238 -27.53 -3.43 1.97
C HIS A 238 -28.52 -3.74 3.10
N ALA A 239 -29.79 -3.99 2.78
CA ALA A 239 -30.77 -4.41 3.77
C ALA A 239 -30.40 -5.76 4.38
N GLY A 240 -30.42 -5.88 5.71
CA GLY A 240 -30.14 -7.14 6.41
C GLY A 240 -28.66 -7.50 6.55
N MET A 241 -27.76 -6.52 6.61
CA MET A 241 -26.32 -6.74 6.83
C MET A 241 -26.06 -7.61 8.08
N THR A 242 -25.15 -8.57 7.94
CA THR A 242 -24.60 -9.36 9.05
C THR A 242 -23.73 -8.50 9.97
N ALA A 243 -23.40 -9.01 11.17
CA ALA A 243 -22.50 -8.30 12.08
C ALA A 243 -21.13 -8.02 11.44
N LEU A 244 -20.58 -8.95 10.66
CA LEU A 244 -19.29 -8.76 9.96
C LEU A 244 -19.37 -7.66 8.90
N GLU A 245 -20.43 -7.61 8.12
CA GLU A 245 -20.65 -6.58 7.11
C GLU A 245 -20.80 -5.18 7.73
N LYS A 246 -21.57 -5.07 8.84
CA LYS A 246 -21.71 -3.83 9.61
C LYS A 246 -20.37 -3.36 10.17
N VAL A 247 -19.59 -4.28 10.77
CA VAL A 247 -18.24 -4.03 11.27
C VAL A 247 -17.33 -3.51 10.16
N MET A 248 -17.34 -4.15 8.99
CA MET A 248 -16.47 -3.74 7.88
C MET A 248 -16.85 -2.35 7.35
N TYR A 249 -18.15 -2.09 7.13
CA TYR A 249 -18.66 -0.79 6.69
C TYR A 249 -18.23 0.33 7.64
N LEU A 250 -18.47 0.13 8.94
CA LEU A 250 -18.17 1.14 9.95
C LEU A 250 -16.65 1.30 10.16
N ALA A 251 -15.88 0.22 10.19
CA ALA A 251 -14.44 0.30 10.38
C ALA A 251 -13.75 1.14 9.29
N ASP A 252 -14.15 0.98 8.02
CA ASP A 252 -13.64 1.84 6.93
C ASP A 252 -14.06 3.31 7.13
N TYR A 253 -15.26 3.54 7.68
CA TYR A 253 -15.82 4.87 7.79
C TYR A 253 -15.27 5.66 8.99
N ILE A 254 -14.91 4.98 10.11
CA ILE A 254 -14.52 5.63 11.38
C ILE A 254 -13.06 5.42 11.79
N GLU A 255 -12.24 4.75 10.96
CA GLU A 255 -10.84 4.45 11.32
C GLU A 255 -10.07 5.73 11.73
N PRO A 256 -8.98 5.61 12.54
CA PRO A 256 -8.39 6.74 13.24
C PRO A 256 -7.91 7.90 12.35
N SER A 257 -7.58 7.65 11.06
CA SER A 257 -7.12 8.71 10.14
C SER A 257 -8.28 9.48 9.48
N ARG A 258 -9.52 9.07 9.70
CA ARG A 258 -10.69 9.78 9.20
C ARG A 258 -10.91 11.09 9.98
N ASP A 259 -11.03 12.16 9.23
CA ASP A 259 -11.27 13.50 9.76
C ASP A 259 -12.34 14.21 8.91
N PHE A 260 -13.57 14.19 9.39
CA PHE A 260 -14.71 14.89 8.77
C PHE A 260 -15.72 15.32 9.87
N PRO A 261 -16.57 16.31 9.60
CA PRO A 261 -17.56 16.77 10.59
C PRO A 261 -18.45 15.64 11.08
N GLY A 262 -18.50 15.44 12.40
CA GLY A 262 -19.33 14.41 13.04
C GLY A 262 -18.68 13.03 13.20
N VAL A 263 -17.42 12.83 12.76
CA VAL A 263 -16.74 11.52 12.88
C VAL A 263 -16.56 11.08 14.33
N GLU A 264 -16.27 12.01 15.25
CA GLU A 264 -16.09 11.67 16.67
C GLU A 264 -17.41 11.22 17.32
N GLU A 265 -18.51 11.88 16.98
CA GLU A 265 -19.84 11.46 17.42
C GLU A 265 -20.20 10.08 16.85
N LEU A 266 -19.94 9.87 15.56
CA LEU A 266 -20.16 8.58 14.94
C LEU A 266 -19.34 7.47 15.60
N ARG A 267 -18.04 7.72 15.91
CA ARG A 267 -17.19 6.79 16.66
C ARG A 267 -17.83 6.40 17.98
N HIS A 268 -18.29 7.40 18.74
CA HIS A 268 -18.94 7.16 20.03
C HIS A 268 -20.17 6.27 19.88
N VAL A 269 -21.08 6.61 18.96
CA VAL A 269 -22.30 5.84 18.69
C VAL A 269 -21.99 4.41 18.23
N CYS A 270 -20.97 4.21 17.36
CA CYS A 270 -20.55 2.89 16.91
C CYS A 270 -20.09 1.97 18.06
N TYR A 271 -19.53 2.54 19.13
CA TYR A 271 -19.14 1.77 20.31
C TYR A 271 -20.27 1.59 21.34
N GLU A 272 -21.36 2.31 21.24
CA GLU A 272 -22.55 2.10 22.06
C GLU A 272 -23.48 1.05 21.45
N ASP A 273 -23.78 1.19 20.16
CA ASP A 273 -24.76 0.38 19.45
C ASP A 273 -24.41 0.30 17.96
N LEU A 274 -24.10 -0.90 17.47
CA LEU A 274 -23.65 -1.13 16.09
C LEU A 274 -24.69 -0.70 15.05
N ASP A 275 -25.98 -0.96 15.31
CA ASP A 275 -27.06 -0.64 14.38
C ASP A 275 -27.35 0.86 14.34
N LYS A 276 -27.29 1.55 15.48
CA LYS A 276 -27.37 3.02 15.52
C LYS A 276 -26.16 3.66 14.83
N GLY A 277 -24.97 3.14 15.06
CA GLY A 277 -23.78 3.58 14.34
C GLY A 277 -23.90 3.41 12.84
N LEU A 278 -24.39 2.26 12.39
CA LEU A 278 -24.61 2.00 10.98
C LEU A 278 -25.68 2.95 10.39
N LEU A 279 -26.80 3.11 11.08
CA LEU A 279 -27.85 4.06 10.65
C LEU A 279 -27.30 5.46 10.50
N MET A 280 -26.58 5.96 11.51
CA MET A 280 -25.95 7.29 11.48
C MET A 280 -24.95 7.42 10.31
N GLY A 281 -24.08 6.43 10.10
CA GLY A 281 -23.12 6.44 8.99
C GLY A 281 -23.78 6.44 7.62
N LEU A 282 -24.85 5.65 7.42
CA LEU A 282 -25.63 5.65 6.18
C LEU A 282 -26.33 7.01 5.95
N GLU A 283 -26.91 7.62 6.99
CA GLU A 283 -27.54 8.92 6.89
C GLU A 283 -26.52 10.02 6.55
N MET A 284 -25.34 10.02 7.15
CA MET A 284 -24.24 10.93 6.82
C MET A 284 -23.81 10.79 5.35
N THR A 285 -23.66 9.55 4.86
CA THR A 285 -23.35 9.28 3.45
C THR A 285 -24.43 9.83 2.52
N ILE A 286 -25.72 9.60 2.83
CA ILE A 286 -26.84 10.10 2.03
C ILE A 286 -26.87 11.63 2.01
N GLN A 287 -26.65 12.27 3.16
CA GLN A 287 -26.62 13.72 3.29
C GLN A 287 -25.47 14.33 2.48
N GLU A 288 -24.26 13.75 2.58
CA GLU A 288 -23.08 14.18 1.82
C GLU A 288 -23.31 14.08 0.32
N MET A 289 -23.76 12.92 -0.17
CA MET A 289 -24.04 12.70 -1.59
C MET A 289 -25.11 13.66 -2.11
N THR A 290 -26.19 13.87 -1.35
CA THR A 290 -27.27 14.80 -1.70
C THR A 290 -26.77 16.25 -1.74
N ALA A 291 -25.97 16.66 -0.76
CA ALA A 291 -25.40 18.01 -0.70
C ALA A 291 -24.47 18.31 -1.88
N MET A 292 -23.76 17.29 -2.37
CA MET A 292 -22.89 17.35 -3.56
C MET A 292 -23.67 17.27 -4.90
N GLY A 293 -24.98 17.04 -4.86
CA GLY A 293 -25.79 16.79 -6.06
C GLY A 293 -25.52 15.45 -6.75
N ASN A 294 -24.90 14.51 -6.04
CA ASN A 294 -24.58 13.17 -6.55
C ASN A 294 -25.74 12.20 -6.26
N PRO A 295 -26.00 11.22 -7.14
CA PRO A 295 -26.98 10.18 -6.86
C PRO A 295 -26.52 9.28 -5.72
N VAL A 296 -27.48 8.88 -4.89
CA VAL A 296 -27.28 7.90 -3.81
C VAL A 296 -27.59 6.51 -4.34
N HIS A 297 -26.70 5.56 -4.09
CA HIS A 297 -26.93 4.17 -4.51
C HIS A 297 -28.17 3.59 -3.81
N ARG A 298 -28.98 2.84 -4.55
CA ARG A 298 -30.24 2.27 -4.06
C ARG A 298 -30.05 1.38 -2.83
N ALA A 299 -29.01 0.54 -2.81
CA ALA A 299 -28.71 -0.33 -1.68
C ALA A 299 -28.45 0.45 -0.38
N THR A 300 -27.84 1.65 -0.44
CA THR A 300 -27.60 2.52 0.72
C THR A 300 -28.93 3.01 1.33
N ILE A 301 -29.89 3.37 0.46
CA ILE A 301 -31.23 3.77 0.90
C ILE A 301 -31.97 2.59 1.54
N GLU A 302 -31.94 1.42 0.89
CA GLU A 302 -32.56 0.20 1.40
C GLU A 302 -31.95 -0.26 2.73
N ALA A 303 -30.60 -0.15 2.88
CA ALA A 303 -29.92 -0.44 4.14
C ALA A 303 -30.38 0.47 5.27
N ARG A 304 -30.46 1.79 5.02
CA ARG A 304 -30.97 2.77 6.00
C ARG A 304 -32.41 2.47 6.40
N ASP A 305 -33.27 2.23 5.41
CA ASP A 305 -34.71 2.04 5.65
C ASP A 305 -34.99 0.76 6.45
N ALA A 306 -34.23 -0.31 6.19
CA ALA A 306 -34.30 -1.55 6.94
C ALA A 306 -33.90 -1.42 8.43
N LEU A 307 -33.10 -0.40 8.78
CA LEU A 307 -32.73 -0.10 10.17
C LEU A 307 -33.73 0.80 10.89
N LYS A 308 -34.61 1.48 10.14
CA LYS A 308 -35.67 2.32 10.74
C LYS A 308 -36.94 1.58 11.07
N GLY A 309 -37.11 0.35 10.58
CA GLY A 309 -38.23 -0.56 10.84
C GLY A 309 -39.39 -0.28 9.90
#